data_88d086aabf201b6bd7b3525dd1d880bb
#
_entry.id   88d086aabf201b6bd7b3525dd1d880bb
#
_cell.length_a   1.000
_cell.length_b   1.000
_cell.length_c   1.000
_cell.angle_alpha   90.00
_cell.angle_beta   90.00
_cell.angle_gamma   90.00
#
_symmetry.space_group_name_H-M   'P 1'
#
loop_
_entity.id
_entity.type
_entity.pdbx_description
1 polymer ?
#
loop_
_entity_poly.entity_id
_entity_poly.type
_entity_poly.pdbx_seq_one_letter_code
_entity_poly.pdbx_strand_id
1 'polypeptide(L)'
;MTLLYLSDSFANHNTGSHPECPARILRLNELLRNHQWDHIASLPKWSPASVEAMTAIHGAAYVEQLQTWDREDAGRVEADTVVRGGSW
;
A
#
# COMPACT_ATOMS: atom_id res chain seq x y z
N MET A 1 1.24 5.92 -22.95
CA MET A 1 0.08 5.28 -22.26
C MET A 1 0.35 5.26 -20.78
N THR A 2 -0.65 5.53 -19.97
CA THR A 2 -0.55 5.48 -18.51
C THR A 2 -0.57 4.04 -18.02
N LEU A 3 0.28 3.71 -17.05
CA LEU A 3 0.22 2.43 -16.32
C LEU A 3 -0.65 2.61 -15.08
N LEU A 4 -1.57 1.70 -14.87
CA LEU A 4 -2.46 1.70 -13.71
C LEU A 4 -2.27 0.43 -12.89
N TYR A 5 -1.83 0.58 -11.66
CA TYR A 5 -1.60 -0.52 -10.73
C TYR A 5 -2.73 -0.56 -9.71
N LEU A 6 -3.47 -1.65 -9.70
CA LEU A 6 -4.60 -1.86 -8.80
C LEU A 6 -4.40 -3.13 -7.97
N SER A 7 -4.78 -3.09 -6.71
CA SER A 7 -4.89 -4.27 -5.87
C SER A 7 -5.81 -4.00 -4.68
N ASP A 8 -6.66 -4.96 -4.35
CA ASP A 8 -7.45 -4.90 -3.13
C ASP A 8 -6.58 -5.18 -1.88
N SER A 9 -5.37 -5.74 -2.05
CA SER A 9 -4.43 -5.96 -0.95
C SER A 9 -3.98 -4.66 -0.29
N PHE A 10 -4.06 -3.53 -0.99
CA PHE A 10 -3.75 -2.21 -0.41
C PHE A 10 -4.68 -1.87 0.78
N ALA A 11 -5.88 -2.47 0.83
CA ALA A 11 -6.80 -2.31 1.95
C ALA A 11 -6.35 -3.04 3.22
N ASN A 12 -5.34 -3.91 3.14
CA ASN A 12 -4.76 -4.57 4.31
C ASN A 12 -4.03 -3.58 5.23
N HIS A 13 -3.63 -2.43 4.69
CA HIS A 13 -3.12 -1.32 5.49
C HIS A 13 -4.27 -0.60 6.17
N ASN A 14 -4.60 -1.03 7.38
CA ASN A 14 -5.72 -0.50 8.15
C ASN A 14 -5.23 0.47 9.22
N THR A 15 -5.48 1.75 9.01
CA THR A 15 -5.05 2.83 9.89
C THR A 15 -6.04 3.14 11.01
N GLY A 16 -7.17 2.42 11.09
CA GLY A 16 -8.24 2.70 12.06
C GLY A 16 -9.00 3.97 11.70
N SER A 17 -9.32 4.78 12.71
CA SER A 17 -10.01 6.06 12.52
C SER A 17 -9.04 7.13 12.02
N HIS A 18 -8.71 7.09 10.74
CA HIS A 18 -7.76 7.97 10.07
C HIS A 18 -8.34 8.38 8.72
N PRO A 19 -8.08 9.62 8.22
CA PRO A 19 -8.50 10.02 6.88
C PRO A 19 -7.98 9.10 5.78
N GLU A 20 -6.76 8.59 5.90
CA GLU A 20 -6.25 7.50 5.09
C GLU A 20 -6.73 6.17 5.66
N CYS A 21 -7.68 5.55 5.00
CA CYS A 21 -8.32 4.32 5.49
C CYS A 21 -8.63 3.37 4.32
N PRO A 22 -8.82 2.07 4.62
CA PRO A 22 -9.09 1.07 3.59
C PRO A 22 -10.29 1.39 2.69
N ALA A 23 -11.31 2.05 3.21
CA ALA A 23 -12.51 2.41 2.44
C ALA A 23 -12.17 3.28 1.22
N ARG A 24 -11.17 4.14 1.29
CA ARG A 24 -10.74 4.99 0.17
C ARG A 24 -10.25 4.17 -1.00
N ILE A 25 -9.34 3.24 -0.76
CA ILE A 25 -8.76 2.43 -1.84
C ILE A 25 -9.78 1.44 -2.40
N LEU A 26 -10.64 0.87 -1.58
CA LEU A 26 -11.69 -0.03 -2.04
C LEU A 26 -12.67 0.69 -2.96
N ARG A 27 -13.09 1.89 -2.58
CA ARG A 27 -13.99 2.70 -3.42
C ARG A 27 -13.32 3.15 -4.70
N LEU A 28 -12.06 3.55 -4.63
CA LEU A 28 -11.29 3.95 -5.81
C LEU A 28 -11.09 2.79 -6.78
N ASN A 29 -10.74 1.60 -6.28
CA ASN A 29 -10.59 0.40 -7.10
C ASN A 29 -11.90 0.03 -7.79
N GLU A 30 -13.02 0.11 -7.09
CA GLU A 30 -14.35 -0.13 -7.67
C GLU A 30 -14.64 0.83 -8.82
N LEU A 31 -14.45 2.12 -8.61
CA LEU A 31 -14.66 3.14 -9.63
C LEU A 31 -13.75 2.93 -10.84
N LEU A 32 -12.48 2.65 -10.62
CA LEU A 32 -11.53 2.43 -11.71
C LEU A 32 -11.87 1.19 -12.52
N ARG A 33 -12.28 0.10 -11.89
CA ARG A 33 -12.68 -1.12 -12.60
C ARG A 33 -13.96 -0.93 -13.43
N ASN A 34 -14.87 -0.09 -12.96
CA ASN A 34 -16.17 0.13 -13.62
C ASN A 34 -16.13 1.11 -14.78
N HIS A 35 -15.06 1.89 -14.95
CA HIS A 35 -14.98 2.97 -15.95
C HIS A 35 -14.23 2.60 -17.23
N GLN A 36 -13.94 1.33 -17.48
CA GLN A 36 -13.32 0.87 -18.74
C GLN A 36 -12.09 1.70 -19.17
N TRP A 37 -11.08 1.73 -18.31
CA TRP A 37 -9.84 2.47 -18.55
C TRP A 37 -8.88 1.82 -19.54
N ASP A 38 -9.23 0.64 -20.05
CA ASP A 38 -8.39 -0.19 -20.90
C ASP A 38 -7.99 0.48 -22.23
N HIS A 39 -8.76 1.46 -22.70
CA HIS A 39 -8.42 2.23 -23.89
C HIS A 39 -7.47 3.42 -23.64
N ILE A 40 -7.26 3.83 -22.40
CA ILE A 40 -6.39 4.95 -22.02
C ILE A 40 -5.29 4.57 -21.03
N ALA A 41 -5.39 3.43 -20.39
CA ALA A 41 -4.42 2.95 -19.42
C ALA A 41 -4.15 1.46 -19.62
N SER A 42 -2.94 1.04 -19.30
CA SER A 42 -2.55 -0.38 -19.24
C SER A 42 -2.59 -0.85 -17.79
N LEU A 43 -3.10 -2.06 -17.58
CA LEU A 43 -3.17 -2.73 -16.28
C LEU A 43 -2.11 -3.85 -16.23
N PRO A 44 -0.84 -3.54 -15.96
CA PRO A 44 0.19 -4.56 -15.96
C PRO A 44 0.04 -5.50 -14.78
N LYS A 45 0.50 -6.74 -14.98
CA LYS A 45 0.73 -7.64 -13.85
C LYS A 45 1.92 -7.12 -13.05
N TRP A 46 1.85 -7.23 -11.74
CA TRP A 46 2.91 -6.77 -10.86
C TRP A 46 3.03 -7.66 -9.63
N SER A 47 4.14 -7.54 -8.96
CA SER A 47 4.39 -8.17 -7.66
C SER A 47 4.95 -7.12 -6.71
N PRO A 48 4.82 -7.31 -5.39
CA PRO A 48 5.41 -6.39 -4.42
C PRO A 48 6.92 -6.21 -4.66
N ALA A 49 7.42 -5.02 -4.36
CA ALA A 49 8.85 -4.75 -4.41
C ALA A 49 9.61 -5.67 -3.45
N SER A 50 10.78 -6.15 -3.86
CA SER A 50 11.65 -6.92 -2.98
C SER A 50 12.26 -6.03 -1.90
N VAL A 51 12.65 -6.62 -0.77
CA VAL A 51 13.42 -5.91 0.27
C VAL A 51 14.70 -5.33 -0.32
N GLU A 52 15.34 -6.06 -1.23
CA GLU A 52 16.55 -5.62 -1.92
C GLU A 52 16.31 -4.35 -2.76
N ALA A 53 15.20 -4.28 -3.48
CA ALA A 53 14.84 -3.08 -4.25
C ALA A 53 14.56 -1.89 -3.32
N MET A 54 13.90 -2.11 -2.19
CA MET A 54 13.63 -1.05 -1.21
C MET A 54 14.89 -0.54 -0.53
N THR A 55 15.81 -1.43 -0.19
CA THR A 55 17.07 -1.05 0.48
C THR A 55 18.07 -0.40 -0.46
N ALA A 56 17.87 -0.45 -1.77
CA ALA A 56 18.65 0.32 -2.72
C ALA A 56 18.44 1.84 -2.57
N ILE A 57 17.30 2.25 -2.01
CA ILE A 57 16.94 3.66 -1.83
C ILE A 57 16.82 4.02 -0.34
N HIS A 58 16.24 3.13 0.46
CA HIS A 58 16.02 3.34 1.90
C HIS A 58 17.09 2.62 2.71
N GLY A 59 17.43 3.14 3.88
CA GLY A 59 18.32 2.46 4.81
C GLY A 59 17.76 1.09 5.22
N ALA A 60 18.63 0.06 5.25
CA ALA A 60 18.22 -1.29 5.61
C ALA A 60 17.57 -1.35 7.00
N ALA A 61 18.11 -0.61 7.98
CA ALA A 61 17.55 -0.55 9.33
C ALA A 61 16.12 0.02 9.35
N TYR A 62 15.83 0.98 8.49
CA TYR A 62 14.48 1.55 8.37
C TYR A 62 13.50 0.54 7.77
N VAL A 63 13.88 -0.17 6.73
CA VAL A 63 13.05 -1.21 6.12
C VAL A 63 12.76 -2.32 7.13
N GLU A 64 13.77 -2.77 7.87
CA GLU A 64 13.61 -3.76 8.94
C GLU A 64 12.67 -3.26 10.04
N GLN A 65 12.75 -1.98 10.40
CA GLN A 65 11.87 -1.38 11.39
C GLN A 65 10.41 -1.40 10.94
N LEU A 66 10.13 -1.13 9.67
CA LEU A 66 8.76 -1.20 9.12
C LEU A 66 8.21 -2.62 9.20
N GLN A 67 9.03 -3.62 8.86
CA GLN A 67 8.64 -5.03 8.98
C GLN A 67 8.35 -5.42 10.42
N THR A 68 9.16 -4.92 11.36
CA THR A 68 8.98 -5.17 12.79
C THR A 68 7.67 -4.56 13.30
N TRP A 69 7.40 -3.31 12.94
CA TRP A 69 6.14 -2.65 13.30
C TRP A 69 4.92 -3.37 12.72
N ASP A 70 5.02 -3.89 11.51
CA ASP A 70 3.95 -4.71 10.92
C ASP A 70 3.71 -5.98 11.73
N ARG A 71 4.76 -6.74 12.02
CA ARG A 71 4.65 -7.99 12.80
C ARG A 71 4.12 -7.77 14.21
N GLU A 72 4.45 -6.64 14.81
CA GLU A 72 4.06 -6.29 16.18
C GLU A 72 2.70 -5.59 16.26
N ASP A 73 2.09 -5.29 15.11
CA ASP A 73 0.85 -4.50 15.06
C ASP A 73 1.00 -3.18 15.84
N ALA A 74 2.09 -2.46 15.57
CA ALA A 74 2.54 -1.35 16.41
C ALA A 74 1.50 -0.23 16.58
N GLY A 75 0.73 0.06 15.54
CA GLY A 75 -0.25 1.13 15.56
C GLY A 75 0.36 2.48 15.22
N ARG A 76 0.06 3.50 15.99
CA ARG A 76 0.56 4.86 15.73
C ARG A 76 2.04 4.97 16.10
N VAL A 77 2.89 5.15 15.11
CA VAL A 77 4.35 5.30 15.28
C VAL A 77 4.80 6.76 15.27
N GLU A 78 3.97 7.64 14.69
CA GLU A 78 4.11 9.09 14.72
C GLU A 78 2.72 9.72 14.85
N ALA A 79 2.66 11.04 14.98
CA ALA A 79 1.40 11.77 15.14
C ALA A 79 0.37 11.44 14.04
N ASP A 80 0.84 11.17 12.82
CA ASP A 80 -0.01 10.97 11.64
C ASP A 80 0.36 9.72 10.84
N THR A 81 1.15 8.83 11.41
CA THR A 81 1.62 7.60 10.76
C THR A 81 1.22 6.38 11.58
N VAL A 82 0.55 5.44 10.93
CA VAL A 82 0.09 4.18 11.54
C VAL A 82 0.68 3.00 10.76
N VAL A 83 1.27 2.06 11.47
CA VAL A 83 1.74 0.79 10.93
C VAL A 83 1.13 -0.35 11.74
N ARG A 84 0.38 -1.22 11.09
CA ARG A 84 -0.30 -2.35 11.74
C ARG A 84 -0.02 -3.64 10.98
N GLY A 85 -0.42 -4.76 11.55
CA GLY A 85 -0.39 -6.03 10.85
C GLY A 85 -1.16 -5.94 9.53
N GLY A 86 -0.48 -6.20 8.41
CA GLY A 86 -1.00 -6.02 7.06
C GLY A 86 -0.54 -4.75 6.35
N SER A 87 0.22 -3.87 7.03
CA SER A 87 0.77 -2.64 6.41
C SER A 87 1.96 -2.92 5.49
N TRP A 88 2.71 -3.98 5.75
CA TRP A 88 3.89 -4.39 4.96
C TRP A 88 3.55 -5.05 3.64
#